data_095aac18a7ebc77cab2bb61a7db6eb58
#
_entry.id   095aac18a7ebc77cab2bb61a7db6eb58
#
_cell.length_a   1.000
_cell.length_b   1.000
_cell.length_c   1.000
_cell.angle_alpha   90.00
_cell.angle_beta   90.00
_cell.angle_gamma   90.00
#
_symmetry.space_group_name_H-M   'P 1'
#
loop_
_entity.id
_entity.type
_entity.pdbx_description
1 polymer ?
#
loop_
_entity_poly.entity_id
_entity_poly.type
_entity_poly.pdbx_seq_one_letter_code
_entity_poly.pdbx_strand_id
1 'polypeptide(L)'
;SIEFSTLGGWISTNASGMKKHRYGNIEDIVQNITLVTPSGTINQIKPLTRSSFGVKTQNLIFGSEGNFGIITKATIRIHKKPDASTFESILFHNWEDGVAFMKRVARSNLIPASSRLMDNSMVRFASALKEEKTGFNKLMDSIKNFFVFKVKGFNPKRCVVAIFKMEGSH
;
A
#
# COMPACT_ATOMS: atom_id res chain seq x y z
N SER A 1 -5.53 -10.38 -4.96
CA SER A 1 -4.86 -10.20 -6.26
C SER A 1 -3.36 -10.50 -6.22
N ILE A 2 -2.69 -10.43 -5.07
CA ILE A 2 -1.25 -10.77 -4.94
C ILE A 2 -0.94 -12.18 -5.43
N GLU A 3 -1.81 -13.13 -5.20
CA GLU A 3 -1.61 -14.53 -5.58
C GLU A 3 -1.64 -14.78 -7.09
N PHE A 4 -2.30 -13.90 -7.84
CA PHE A 4 -2.54 -14.08 -9.29
C PHE A 4 -1.83 -13.04 -10.15
N SER A 5 -1.32 -11.96 -9.56
CA SER A 5 -0.65 -10.90 -10.30
C SER A 5 0.83 -11.23 -10.53
N THR A 6 1.35 -10.83 -11.69
CA THR A 6 2.74 -11.08 -12.07
C THR A 6 3.60 -9.84 -11.87
N LEU A 7 4.90 -10.02 -11.66
CA LEU A 7 5.85 -8.92 -11.57
C LEU A 7 5.89 -8.10 -12.87
N GLY A 8 5.82 -8.75 -14.03
CA GLY A 8 5.73 -8.07 -15.31
C GLY A 8 4.47 -7.20 -15.42
N GLY A 9 3.34 -7.69 -14.91
CA GLY A 9 2.10 -6.91 -14.83
C GLY A 9 2.25 -5.67 -13.95
N TRP A 10 2.89 -5.78 -12.78
CA TRP A 10 3.12 -4.63 -11.91
C TRP A 10 4.00 -3.56 -12.57
N ILE A 11 5.03 -3.99 -13.32
CA ILE A 11 5.91 -3.07 -14.04
C ILE A 11 5.15 -2.41 -15.19
N SER A 12 4.44 -3.19 -15.99
CA SER A 12 3.74 -2.68 -17.19
C SER A 12 2.59 -1.73 -16.84
N THR A 13 1.98 -1.85 -15.67
CA THR A 13 0.93 -0.95 -15.19
C THR A 13 1.44 0.16 -14.28
N ASN A 14 2.76 0.24 -14.04
CA ASN A 14 3.38 1.16 -13.10
C ASN A 14 2.69 1.12 -11.72
N ALA A 15 2.57 -0.07 -11.15
CA ALA A 15 1.75 -0.36 -9.99
C ALA A 15 2.26 0.33 -8.72
N SER A 16 1.32 0.87 -7.95
CA SER A 16 1.58 1.45 -6.64
C SER A 16 1.02 0.56 -5.53
N GLY A 17 1.83 0.31 -4.49
CA GLY A 17 1.46 -0.53 -3.37
C GLY A 17 1.09 0.25 -2.11
N MET A 18 0.38 -0.40 -1.17
CA MET A 18 0.01 0.21 0.12
C MET A 18 1.22 0.53 1.01
N LYS A 19 2.36 -0.13 0.79
CA LYS A 19 3.59 0.07 1.56
C LYS A 19 4.58 1.04 0.91
N LYS A 20 4.13 1.81 -0.08
CA LYS A 20 4.98 2.72 -0.86
C LYS A 20 5.71 3.75 -0.03
N HIS A 21 5.14 4.20 1.08
CA HIS A 21 5.78 5.17 1.97
C HIS A 21 7.12 4.70 2.53
N ARG A 22 7.25 3.40 2.76
CA ARG A 22 8.47 2.81 3.32
C ARG A 22 9.38 2.18 2.27
N TYR A 23 8.79 1.52 1.28
CA TYR A 23 9.53 0.66 0.34
C TYR A 23 9.59 1.22 -1.08
N GLY A 24 8.87 2.27 -1.38
CA GLY A 24 8.74 2.83 -2.73
C GLY A 24 7.68 2.14 -3.57
N ASN A 25 7.43 2.69 -4.73
CA ASN A 25 6.60 2.11 -5.78
C ASN A 25 7.41 1.14 -6.64
N ILE A 26 6.79 0.55 -7.65
CA ILE A 26 7.46 -0.40 -8.54
C ILE A 26 8.66 0.23 -9.27
N GLU A 27 8.55 1.48 -9.72
CA GLU A 27 9.62 2.23 -10.39
C GLU A 27 10.82 2.52 -9.48
N ASP A 28 10.61 2.59 -8.16
CA ASP A 28 11.67 2.79 -7.18
C ASP A 28 12.39 1.47 -6.83
N ILE A 29 11.69 0.36 -6.97
CA ILE A 29 12.17 -0.98 -6.59
C ILE A 29 12.90 -1.66 -7.74
N VAL A 30 12.43 -1.49 -8.98
CA VAL A 30 13.00 -2.13 -10.16
C VAL A 30 14.28 -1.45 -10.56
N GLN A 31 15.33 -2.25 -10.71
CA GLN A 31 16.67 -1.79 -11.12
C GLN A 31 17.00 -2.08 -12.59
N ASN A 32 16.43 -3.15 -13.13
CA ASN A 32 16.62 -3.53 -14.52
C ASN A 32 15.43 -4.32 -15.07
N ILE A 33 15.16 -4.15 -16.36
CA ILE A 33 14.07 -4.84 -17.07
C ILE A 33 14.64 -5.39 -18.38
N THR A 34 14.28 -6.62 -18.72
CA THR A 34 14.45 -7.19 -20.05
C THR A 34 13.10 -7.22 -20.74
N LEU A 35 12.99 -6.49 -21.84
CA LEU A 35 11.80 -6.42 -22.67
C LEU A 35 12.09 -7.05 -24.03
N VAL A 36 11.26 -7.98 -24.46
CA VAL A 36 11.29 -8.57 -25.80
C VAL A 36 10.25 -7.86 -26.65
N THR A 37 10.70 -7.28 -27.75
CA THR A 37 9.89 -6.57 -28.74
C THR A 37 9.90 -7.30 -30.07
N PRO A 38 9.02 -7.01 -31.03
CA PRO A 38 9.07 -7.61 -32.37
C PRO A 38 10.37 -7.35 -33.12
N SER A 39 11.05 -6.24 -32.83
CA SER A 39 12.31 -5.83 -33.50
C SER A 39 13.59 -6.25 -32.77
N GLY A 40 13.47 -6.81 -31.56
CA GLY A 40 14.64 -7.24 -30.78
C GLY A 40 14.42 -7.18 -29.28
N THR A 41 15.50 -7.43 -28.52
CA THR A 41 15.46 -7.44 -27.07
C THR A 41 16.11 -6.18 -26.50
N ILE A 42 15.40 -5.47 -25.66
CA ILE A 42 15.91 -4.34 -24.88
C ILE A 42 16.34 -4.86 -23.50
N ASN A 43 17.63 -4.73 -23.21
CA ASN A 43 18.19 -5.12 -21.93
C ASN A 43 19.34 -4.19 -21.54
N GLN A 44 19.42 -3.79 -20.30
CA GLN A 44 20.63 -3.15 -19.79
C GLN A 44 21.70 -4.19 -19.46
N ILE A 45 22.95 -3.91 -19.84
CA ILE A 45 24.08 -4.83 -19.66
C ILE A 45 24.32 -5.14 -18.17
N LYS A 46 24.12 -4.16 -17.29
CA LYS A 46 24.24 -4.33 -15.83
C LYS A 46 23.10 -3.64 -15.10
N PRO A 47 22.51 -4.25 -14.05
CA PRO A 47 21.58 -3.56 -13.19
C PRO A 47 22.32 -2.45 -12.44
N LEU A 48 21.85 -1.22 -12.58
CA LEU A 48 22.40 -0.04 -11.92
C LEU A 48 21.34 0.56 -11.01
N THR A 49 21.71 0.86 -9.77
CA THR A 49 20.83 1.58 -8.84
C THR A 49 20.63 3.04 -9.29
N ARG A 50 21.62 3.60 -9.98
CA ARG A 50 21.58 4.95 -10.55
C ARG A 50 22.45 5.02 -11.78
N SER A 51 21.96 5.68 -12.85
CA SER A 51 22.71 6.07 -14.03
C SER A 51 22.60 7.57 -14.22
N SER A 52 23.72 8.22 -14.56
CA SER A 52 23.79 9.66 -14.85
C SER A 52 23.97 9.96 -16.35
N PHE A 53 23.95 8.94 -17.20
CA PHE A 53 24.12 9.10 -18.66
C PHE A 53 22.96 8.48 -19.42
N GLY A 54 22.65 9.07 -20.57
CA GLY A 54 21.64 8.60 -21.51
C GLY A 54 20.20 8.72 -21.02
N VAL A 55 19.29 8.35 -21.91
CA VAL A 55 17.86 8.21 -21.60
C VAL A 55 17.63 6.90 -20.85
N LYS A 56 16.94 6.94 -19.75
CA LYS A 56 16.53 5.73 -19.03
C LYS A 56 15.40 5.04 -19.79
N THR A 57 15.75 4.08 -20.64
CA THR A 57 14.78 3.31 -21.45
C THR A 57 13.74 2.60 -20.61
N GLN A 58 14.08 2.25 -19.35
CA GLN A 58 13.13 1.67 -18.39
C GLN A 58 11.91 2.56 -18.14
N ASN A 59 12.06 3.89 -18.17
CA ASN A 59 10.95 4.81 -17.95
C ASN A 59 9.87 4.72 -19.05
N LEU A 60 10.22 4.21 -20.23
CA LEU A 60 9.27 3.94 -21.31
C LEU A 60 8.47 2.65 -21.06
N ILE A 61 9.02 1.73 -20.28
CA ILE A 61 8.42 0.41 -20.02
C ILE A 61 7.40 0.49 -18.90
N PHE A 62 7.65 1.33 -17.88
CA PHE A 62 6.68 1.54 -16.80
C PHE A 62 5.40 2.17 -17.35
N GLY A 63 4.26 1.54 -17.08
CA GLY A 63 2.96 2.00 -17.56
C GLY A 63 2.71 1.75 -19.06
N SER A 64 3.54 0.96 -19.73
CA SER A 64 3.39 0.66 -21.16
C SER A 64 2.25 -0.30 -21.47
N GLU A 65 1.73 -1.02 -20.48
CA GLU A 65 0.62 -1.96 -20.58
C GLU A 65 0.73 -2.96 -21.75
N GLY A 66 1.99 -3.36 -22.08
CA GLY A 66 2.27 -4.32 -23.15
C GLY A 66 2.42 -3.72 -24.55
N ASN A 67 2.26 -2.39 -24.72
CA ASN A 67 2.33 -1.75 -26.06
C ASN A 67 3.69 -1.88 -26.75
N PHE A 68 4.78 -2.02 -25.99
CA PHE A 68 6.13 -2.11 -26.56
C PHE A 68 6.67 -3.54 -26.65
N GLY A 69 6.09 -4.47 -25.91
CA GLY A 69 6.58 -5.85 -25.89
C GLY A 69 6.26 -6.57 -24.58
N ILE A 70 6.96 -7.69 -24.38
CA ILE A 70 6.76 -8.59 -23.24
C ILE A 70 7.93 -8.49 -22.27
N ILE A 71 7.64 -8.21 -21.00
CA ILE A 71 8.65 -8.21 -19.93
C ILE A 71 8.94 -9.66 -19.54
N THR A 72 10.19 -10.10 -19.79
CA THR A 72 10.60 -11.47 -19.55
C THR A 72 11.49 -11.62 -18.32
N LYS A 73 12.19 -10.56 -17.91
CA LYS A 73 13.08 -10.56 -16.75
C LYS A 73 13.09 -9.18 -16.10
N ALA A 74 13.17 -9.16 -14.78
CA ALA A 74 13.40 -7.94 -14.01
C ALA A 74 14.37 -8.20 -12.85
N THR A 75 15.21 -7.21 -12.55
CA THR A 75 16.03 -7.17 -11.34
C THR A 75 15.39 -6.18 -10.38
N ILE A 76 15.08 -6.61 -9.17
CA ILE A 76 14.44 -5.80 -8.16
C ILE A 76 15.30 -5.68 -6.90
N ARG A 77 15.20 -4.56 -6.21
CA ARG A 77 15.72 -4.40 -4.86
C ARG A 77 14.78 -5.11 -3.88
N ILE A 78 15.35 -5.92 -3.00
CA ILE A 78 14.62 -6.59 -1.93
C ILE A 78 14.98 -5.99 -0.58
N HIS A 79 14.09 -6.13 0.37
CA HIS A 79 14.28 -5.68 1.75
C HIS A 79 14.25 -6.88 2.70
N LYS A 80 15.02 -6.79 3.79
CA LYS A 80 14.93 -7.78 4.88
C LYS A 80 13.49 -7.80 5.39
N LYS A 81 12.96 -8.99 5.64
CA LYS A 81 11.66 -9.13 6.30
C LYS A 81 11.74 -8.48 7.68
N PRO A 82 10.78 -7.62 8.05
CA PRO A 82 10.76 -7.02 9.38
C PRO A 82 10.56 -8.08 10.46
N ASP A 83 11.24 -7.92 11.59
CA ASP A 83 11.18 -8.85 12.72
C ASP A 83 9.83 -8.72 13.45
N ALA A 84 9.27 -7.50 13.50
CA ALA A 84 7.98 -7.19 14.09
C ALA A 84 7.06 -6.48 13.10
N SER A 85 5.77 -6.80 13.15
CA SER A 85 4.74 -6.13 12.35
C SER A 85 3.42 -6.07 13.14
N THR A 86 2.90 -4.86 13.33
CA THR A 86 1.63 -4.62 14.02
C THR A 86 0.69 -3.77 13.17
N PHE A 87 -0.62 -3.95 13.39
CA PHE A 87 -1.66 -3.09 12.85
C PHE A 87 -2.29 -2.31 13.98
N GLU A 88 -2.38 -0.99 13.78
CA GLU A 88 -3.01 -0.08 14.70
C GLU A 88 -4.15 0.66 14.03
N SER A 89 -5.23 0.90 14.76
CA SER A 89 -6.39 1.65 14.29
C SER A 89 -6.73 2.74 15.28
N ILE A 90 -6.86 3.96 14.78
CA ILE A 90 -7.22 5.15 15.57
C ILE A 90 -8.54 5.68 15.06
N LEU A 91 -9.48 5.89 15.97
CA LEU A 91 -10.80 6.44 15.67
C LEU A 91 -10.82 7.94 15.99
N PHE A 92 -11.37 8.74 15.09
CA PHE A 92 -11.55 10.19 15.24
C PHE A 92 -13.04 10.55 15.19
N HIS A 93 -13.41 11.63 15.86
CA HIS A 93 -14.79 12.11 15.90
C HIS A 93 -15.27 12.68 14.57
N ASN A 94 -14.34 13.27 13.79
CA ASN A 94 -14.62 13.90 12.52
C ASN A 94 -13.43 13.76 11.55
N TRP A 95 -13.62 14.18 10.31
CA TRP A 95 -12.61 14.13 9.24
C TRP A 95 -11.43 15.05 9.51
N GLU A 96 -11.70 16.24 10.02
CA GLU A 96 -10.72 17.29 10.27
C GLU A 96 -9.67 16.84 11.29
N ASP A 97 -10.08 16.19 12.37
CA ASP A 97 -9.18 15.62 13.39
C ASP A 97 -8.31 14.51 12.79
N GLY A 98 -8.90 13.66 11.96
CA GLY A 98 -8.18 12.61 11.24
C GLY A 98 -7.10 13.19 10.31
N VAL A 99 -7.44 14.19 9.51
CA VAL A 99 -6.51 14.88 8.61
C VAL A 99 -5.40 15.60 9.39
N ALA A 100 -5.75 16.30 10.48
CA ALA A 100 -4.77 16.97 11.33
C ALA A 100 -3.78 15.97 11.96
N PHE A 101 -4.26 14.80 12.35
CA PHE A 101 -3.39 13.73 12.84
C PHE A 101 -2.47 13.18 11.74
N MET A 102 -3.00 12.86 10.55
CA MET A 102 -2.21 12.39 9.42
C MET A 102 -1.13 13.40 9.00
N LYS A 103 -1.45 14.69 9.04
CA LYS A 103 -0.49 15.77 8.80
C LYS A 103 0.66 15.77 9.83
N ARG A 104 0.36 15.50 11.10
CA ARG A 104 1.40 15.37 12.15
C ARG A 104 2.27 14.14 11.90
N VAL A 105 1.68 13.01 11.56
CA VAL A 105 2.42 11.78 11.21
C VAL A 105 3.34 12.03 10.01
N ALA A 106 2.85 12.68 8.95
CA ALA A 106 3.64 12.99 7.76
C ALA A 106 4.81 13.95 8.03
N ARG A 107 4.70 14.81 9.05
CA ARG A 107 5.78 15.73 9.48
C ARG A 107 6.72 15.13 10.51
N SER A 108 6.36 14.01 11.10
CA SER A 108 7.22 13.28 12.02
C SER A 108 8.23 12.43 11.24
N ASN A 109 9.32 12.06 11.89
CA ASN A 109 10.30 11.13 11.32
C ASN A 109 9.83 9.66 11.39
N LEU A 110 8.58 9.43 11.84
CA LEU A 110 8.00 8.10 11.90
C LEU A 110 7.39 7.75 10.54
N ILE A 111 7.97 6.76 9.88
CA ILE A 111 7.48 6.28 8.58
C ILE A 111 6.79 4.94 8.79
N PRO A 112 5.44 4.91 8.91
CA PRO A 112 4.71 3.65 8.94
C PRO A 112 4.87 2.92 7.60
N ALA A 113 4.84 1.59 7.62
CA ALA A 113 4.90 0.81 6.39
C ALA A 113 3.67 1.06 5.50
N SER A 114 2.52 1.28 6.12
CA SER A 114 1.28 1.70 5.46
C SER A 114 0.49 2.61 6.38
N SER A 115 -0.11 3.65 5.82
CA SER A 115 -1.05 4.53 6.52
C SER A 115 -2.25 4.83 5.62
N ARG A 116 -3.44 4.79 6.17
CA ARG A 116 -4.67 5.07 5.44
C ARG A 116 -5.66 5.75 6.38
N LEU A 117 -6.22 6.86 5.94
CA LEU A 117 -7.37 7.50 6.56
C LEU A 117 -8.62 7.12 5.75
N MET A 118 -9.62 6.61 6.42
CA MET A 118 -10.89 6.20 5.83
C MET A 118 -12.02 7.04 6.41
N ASP A 119 -12.83 7.60 5.53
CA ASP A 119 -14.04 8.31 5.91
C ASP A 119 -15.14 7.35 6.37
N ASN A 120 -16.23 7.92 6.84
CA ASN A 120 -17.37 7.14 7.33
C ASN A 120 -17.98 6.24 6.25
N SER A 121 -18.05 6.69 5.01
CA SER A 121 -18.61 5.93 3.89
C SER A 121 -17.78 4.68 3.60
N MET A 122 -16.46 4.83 3.56
CA MET A 122 -15.52 3.72 3.39
C MET A 122 -15.57 2.74 4.57
N VAL A 123 -15.68 3.24 5.80
CA VAL A 123 -15.82 2.38 7.00
C VAL A 123 -17.11 1.55 6.95
N ARG A 124 -18.22 2.17 6.56
CA ARG A 124 -19.51 1.48 6.40
C ARG A 124 -19.45 0.43 5.29
N PHE A 125 -18.89 0.78 4.14
CA PHE A 125 -18.70 -0.13 3.02
C PHE A 125 -17.82 -1.32 3.42
N ALA A 126 -16.67 -1.08 4.02
CA ALA A 126 -15.79 -2.14 4.51
C ALA A 126 -16.44 -3.03 5.57
N SER A 127 -17.33 -2.45 6.40
CA SER A 127 -18.09 -3.21 7.40
C SER A 127 -19.16 -4.09 6.76
N ALA A 128 -19.79 -3.64 5.69
CA ALA A 128 -20.80 -4.40 4.94
C ALA A 128 -20.19 -5.60 4.18
N LEU A 129 -18.90 -5.51 3.81
CA LEU A 129 -18.18 -6.60 3.15
C LEU A 129 -17.62 -7.66 4.10
N LYS A 130 -17.70 -7.43 5.42
CA LYS A 130 -17.29 -8.45 6.38
C LYS A 130 -18.29 -9.58 6.42
N GLU A 131 -17.77 -10.82 6.44
CA GLU A 131 -18.59 -11.99 6.71
C GLU A 131 -19.33 -11.86 8.04
N GLU A 132 -20.60 -12.31 8.07
CA GLU A 132 -21.38 -12.30 9.29
C GLU A 132 -20.75 -13.27 10.32
N LYS A 133 -20.29 -12.71 11.42
CA LYS A 133 -19.82 -13.51 12.54
C LYS A 133 -20.99 -14.10 13.28
N THR A 134 -20.91 -15.37 13.61
CA THR A 134 -21.91 -16.11 14.39
C THR A 134 -21.47 -16.30 15.84
N GLY A 135 -22.44 -16.45 16.75
CA GLY A 135 -22.21 -16.84 18.14
C GLY A 135 -21.53 -15.77 19.01
N PHE A 136 -20.58 -16.22 19.84
CA PHE A 136 -19.91 -15.39 20.85
C PHE A 136 -19.18 -14.17 20.28
N ASN A 137 -18.64 -14.29 19.07
CA ASN A 137 -17.95 -13.18 18.39
C ASN A 137 -18.89 -12.03 18.03
N LYS A 138 -20.15 -12.31 17.71
CA LYS A 138 -21.19 -11.27 17.48
C LYS A 138 -21.51 -10.51 18.75
N LEU A 139 -21.59 -11.20 19.89
CA LEU A 139 -21.82 -10.58 21.20
C LEU A 139 -20.65 -9.66 21.58
N MET A 140 -19.42 -10.12 21.41
CA MET A 140 -18.23 -9.32 21.69
C MET A 140 -18.13 -8.06 20.79
N ASP A 141 -18.48 -8.17 19.51
CA ASP A 141 -18.53 -7.01 18.61
C ASP A 141 -19.66 -6.02 19.01
N SER A 142 -20.81 -6.52 19.48
CA SER A 142 -21.89 -5.68 20.02
C SER A 142 -21.46 -4.91 21.27
N ILE A 143 -20.76 -5.54 22.19
CA ILE A 143 -20.22 -4.89 23.41
C ILE A 143 -19.19 -3.83 23.05
N LYS A 144 -18.27 -4.14 22.11
CA LYS A 144 -17.29 -3.18 21.62
C LYS A 144 -17.95 -1.97 20.95
N ASN A 145 -18.95 -2.20 20.11
CA ASN A 145 -19.71 -1.14 19.44
C ASN A 145 -20.46 -0.26 20.46
N PHE A 146 -21.09 -0.87 21.46
CA PHE A 146 -21.75 -0.14 22.55
C PHE A 146 -20.75 0.75 23.29
N PHE A 147 -19.60 0.22 23.67
CA PHE A 147 -18.57 0.97 24.37
C PHE A 147 -18.04 2.14 23.52
N VAL A 148 -17.73 1.90 22.26
CA VAL A 148 -17.19 2.93 21.37
C VAL A 148 -18.23 4.03 21.09
N PHE A 149 -19.45 3.65 20.74
CA PHE A 149 -20.43 4.63 20.28
C PHE A 149 -21.23 5.27 21.44
N LYS A 150 -21.56 4.52 22.50
CA LYS A 150 -22.33 5.08 23.64
C LYS A 150 -21.44 5.58 24.76
N VAL A 151 -20.40 4.87 25.14
CA VAL A 151 -19.56 5.27 26.29
C VAL A 151 -18.52 6.32 25.87
N LYS A 152 -17.83 6.10 24.73
CA LYS A 152 -16.84 7.04 24.19
C LYS A 152 -17.44 8.18 23.36
N GLY A 153 -18.75 8.18 23.10
CA GLY A 153 -19.45 9.28 22.43
C GLY A 153 -19.14 9.45 20.93
N PHE A 154 -18.61 8.43 20.28
CA PHE A 154 -18.38 8.49 18.84
C PHE A 154 -19.68 8.40 18.05
N ASN A 155 -19.88 9.33 17.11
CA ASN A 155 -21.02 9.27 16.22
C ASN A 155 -20.74 8.32 15.04
N PRO A 156 -21.49 7.21 14.89
CA PRO A 156 -21.27 6.24 13.81
C PRO A 156 -21.46 6.81 12.40
N LYS A 157 -22.09 7.98 12.26
CA LYS A 157 -22.30 8.67 10.99
C LYS A 157 -21.19 9.68 10.64
N ARG A 158 -20.30 10.01 11.58
CA ARG A 158 -19.24 11.02 11.38
C ARG A 158 -17.84 10.50 11.70
N CYS A 159 -17.74 9.38 12.41
CA CYS A 159 -16.44 8.84 12.81
C CYS A 159 -15.59 8.44 11.60
N VAL A 160 -14.30 8.65 11.75
CA VAL A 160 -13.26 8.41 10.75
C VAL A 160 -12.20 7.52 11.35
N VAL A 161 -11.63 6.63 10.56
CA VAL A 161 -10.64 5.64 11.03
C VAL A 161 -9.32 5.82 10.29
N ALA A 162 -8.23 6.00 11.04
CA ALA A 162 -6.90 5.82 10.50
C ALA A 162 -6.38 4.42 10.81
N ILE A 163 -5.87 3.73 9.79
CA ILE A 163 -5.24 2.42 9.92
C ILE A 163 -3.75 2.57 9.59
N PHE A 164 -2.92 2.04 10.47
CA PHE A 164 -1.48 2.03 10.32
C PHE A 164 -0.97 0.59 10.33
N LYS A 165 0.01 0.33 9.48
CA LYS A 165 0.87 -0.84 9.60
C LYS A 165 2.26 -0.38 10.01
N MET A 166 2.69 -0.80 11.18
CA MET A 166 4.04 -0.55 11.67
C MET A 166 4.88 -1.80 11.44
N GLU A 167 6.11 -1.59 10.98
CA GLU A 167 7.10 -2.65 10.77
C GLU A 167 8.45 -2.18 11.32
N GLY A 168 9.16 -3.07 12.02
CA GLY A 168 10.44 -2.74 12.64
C GLY A 168 11.24 -3.96 13.07
N SER A 169 12.39 -3.68 13.72
CA SER A 169 13.13 -4.64 14.52
C SER A 169 12.67 -4.56 15.97
N HIS A 170 12.86 -5.62 16.71
CA HIS A 170 12.74 -5.62 18.18
C HIS A 170 13.83 -4.79 18.80
#